data_fca4647ea2c19ffdfb9b92f1b6e59301
#
_entry.id   fca4647ea2c19ffdfb9b92f1b6e59301
#
_cell.length_a   1.000
_cell.length_b   1.000
_cell.length_c   1.000
_cell.angle_alpha   90.00
_cell.angle_beta   90.00
_cell.angle_gamma   90.00
#
_symmetry.space_group_name_H-M   'P 1'
#
loop_
_entity.id
_entity.type
_entity.pdbx_description
1 polymer ?
#
loop_
_entity_poly.entity_id
_entity_poly.type
_entity_poly.pdbx_seq_one_letter_code
_entity_poly.pdbx_strand_id
1 'polypeptide(L)'
;MRFKRLAAAVMAATMCGSLLVGCGGSDNKSADNNENITATIKVWGPAEDQAEENGKWLQTMCEQFNSEHPEWNLTFEYGVCSETDAGKTVTQDPANSGDVYFFANDQLQTLIDANAIAKLGGETADYVKSTNSSAIVDSVS
;
A
#
# COMPACT_ATOMS: atom_id res chain seq x y z
N MET A 1 -50.77 -27.45 -41.26
CA MET A 1 -49.91 -28.54 -41.81
C MET A 1 -48.51 -28.37 -41.24
N ARG A 2 -48.16 -29.31 -40.44
CA ARG A 2 -46.90 -30.08 -40.43
C ARG A 2 -45.62 -29.31 -40.12
N PHE A 3 -45.08 -29.51 -38.90
CA PHE A 3 -44.01 -30.47 -38.57
C PHE A 3 -42.64 -30.01 -39.14
N LYS A 4 -41.54 -29.98 -38.45
CA LYS A 4 -40.90 -30.88 -37.46
C LYS A 4 -39.66 -30.17 -36.91
N ARG A 5 -39.37 -30.22 -35.58
CA ARG A 5 -38.28 -31.00 -34.95
C ARG A 5 -36.87 -30.63 -35.45
N LEU A 6 -35.87 -30.43 -34.69
CA LEU A 6 -35.22 -31.09 -33.55
C LEU A 6 -34.11 -30.13 -33.09
N ALA A 7 -33.98 -29.78 -31.84
CA ALA A 7 -33.08 -30.39 -30.88
C ALA A 7 -31.60 -30.42 -31.28
N ALA A 8 -30.81 -29.64 -30.60
CA ALA A 8 -29.48 -30.05 -30.16
C ALA A 8 -29.07 -29.21 -28.96
N ALA A 9 -29.10 -29.86 -27.84
CA ALA A 9 -28.43 -29.40 -26.63
C ALA A 9 -26.93 -29.53 -26.87
N VAL A 10 -26.17 -28.47 -26.59
CA VAL A 10 -24.75 -28.56 -26.36
C VAL A 10 -24.49 -27.93 -25.02
N MET A 11 -24.23 -28.79 -24.06
CA MET A 11 -23.58 -28.44 -22.81
C MET A 11 -22.22 -27.80 -23.12
N ALA A 12 -22.04 -26.59 -22.68
CA ALA A 12 -20.72 -26.06 -22.42
C ALA A 12 -20.56 -25.92 -20.92
N ALA A 13 -19.83 -26.85 -20.36
CA ALA A 13 -19.41 -26.80 -18.97
C ALA A 13 -18.53 -25.57 -18.74
N THR A 14 -19.07 -24.63 -18.03
CA THR A 14 -18.31 -23.50 -17.55
C THR A 14 -17.50 -23.98 -16.33
N MET A 15 -16.24 -24.26 -16.57
CA MET A 15 -15.29 -24.44 -15.46
C MET A 15 -15.09 -23.10 -14.78
N CYS A 16 -15.71 -22.93 -13.62
CA CYS A 16 -15.29 -21.95 -12.63
C CYS A 16 -13.92 -22.37 -12.10
N GLY A 17 -12.88 -21.83 -12.70
CA GLY A 17 -11.54 -21.86 -12.14
C GLY A 17 -11.44 -20.82 -11.03
N SER A 18 -11.79 -21.21 -9.81
CA SER A 18 -11.45 -20.46 -8.61
C SER A 18 -9.95 -20.58 -8.38
N LEU A 19 -9.21 -19.57 -8.77
CA LEU A 19 -7.82 -19.39 -8.36
C LEU A 19 -7.82 -18.85 -6.91
N LEU A 20 -7.90 -19.78 -5.97
CA LEU A 20 -7.42 -19.58 -4.62
C LEU A 20 -5.89 -19.52 -4.71
N VAL A 21 -5.34 -18.33 -4.83
CA VAL A 21 -3.93 -18.11 -4.52
C VAL A 21 -3.79 -18.12 -3.01
N GLY A 22 -3.47 -19.30 -2.49
CA GLY A 22 -3.10 -19.46 -1.10
C GLY A 22 -1.77 -18.76 -0.83
N CYS A 23 -1.78 -17.84 0.10
CA CYS A 23 -0.59 -17.29 0.74
C CYS A 23 0.01 -18.41 1.60
N GLY A 24 1.22 -18.84 1.26
CA GLY A 24 1.97 -19.81 2.09
C GLY A 24 3.19 -20.35 1.39
N GLY A 25 4.36 -19.96 1.85
CA GLY A 25 5.61 -20.64 1.52
C GLY A 25 6.74 -19.70 1.08
N SER A 26 7.68 -19.52 1.97
CA SER A 26 9.00 -18.94 1.73
C SER A 26 9.64 -19.50 0.46
N ASP A 27 9.97 -18.63 -0.46
CA ASP A 27 11.14 -18.80 -1.34
C ASP A 27 11.59 -17.40 -1.78
N ASN A 28 12.77 -17.02 -1.28
CA ASN A 28 13.54 -15.89 -1.74
C ASN A 28 13.86 -16.08 -3.23
N LYS A 29 13.06 -15.49 -4.08
CA LYS A 29 13.47 -15.08 -5.41
C LYS A 29 13.25 -13.59 -5.48
N SER A 30 14.34 -12.84 -5.58
CA SER A 30 14.35 -11.51 -6.13
C SER A 30 13.63 -11.58 -7.47
N ALA A 31 12.35 -11.34 -7.48
CA ALA A 31 11.60 -11.12 -8.70
C ALA A 31 11.90 -9.67 -9.08
N ASP A 32 12.76 -9.53 -10.05
CA ASP A 32 12.91 -8.34 -10.88
C ASP A 32 11.61 -8.23 -11.69
N ASN A 33 10.50 -7.97 -11.00
CA ASN A 33 9.20 -7.75 -11.59
C ASN A 33 9.06 -6.26 -11.85
N ASN A 34 9.62 -5.82 -12.95
CA ASN A 34 9.29 -4.56 -13.62
C ASN A 34 7.86 -4.67 -14.21
N GLU A 35 6.89 -5.07 -13.37
CA GLU A 35 5.49 -5.10 -13.76
C GLU A 35 4.95 -3.67 -13.67
N ASN A 36 4.24 -3.22 -14.70
CA ASN A 36 3.51 -1.96 -14.71
C ASN A 36 2.49 -1.97 -13.55
N ILE A 37 2.89 -1.43 -12.41
CA ILE A 37 2.03 -1.33 -11.23
C ILE A 37 1.04 -0.18 -11.47
N THR A 38 -0.24 -0.46 -11.35
CA THR A 38 -1.28 0.58 -11.31
C THR A 38 -1.92 0.51 -9.93
N ALA A 39 -1.81 1.59 -9.17
CA ALA A 39 -2.37 1.65 -7.83
C ALA A 39 -2.82 3.06 -7.44
N THR A 40 -3.79 3.13 -6.55
CA THR A 40 -4.14 4.35 -5.83
C THR A 40 -3.62 4.21 -4.40
N ILE A 41 -2.79 5.15 -3.98
CA ILE A 41 -2.15 5.18 -2.66
C ILE A 41 -2.76 6.29 -1.83
N LYS A 42 -3.34 5.96 -0.69
CA LYS A 42 -3.81 6.94 0.29
C LYS A 42 -2.65 7.38 1.17
N VAL A 43 -2.30 8.65 1.11
CA VAL A 43 -1.19 9.23 1.88
C VAL A 43 -1.75 10.25 2.87
N TRP A 44 -1.52 10.00 4.16
CA TRP A 44 -1.99 10.87 5.23
C TRP A 44 -0.82 11.56 5.91
N GLY A 45 -0.94 12.86 6.07
CA GLY A 45 0.05 13.69 6.76
C GLY A 45 -0.61 14.87 7.47
N PRO A 46 0.16 15.61 8.28
CA PRO A 46 -0.34 16.79 8.96
C PRO A 46 -0.80 17.87 7.96
N ALA A 47 -1.65 18.76 8.43
CA ALA A 47 -2.24 19.81 7.57
C ALA A 47 -1.18 20.78 7.04
N GLU A 48 -0.17 21.07 7.84
CA GLU A 48 0.94 21.95 7.48
C GLU A 48 1.76 21.46 6.30
N ASP A 49 1.95 20.15 6.16
CA ASP A 49 2.68 19.55 5.04
C ASP A 49 1.91 19.59 3.72
N GLN A 50 0.62 19.87 3.80
CA GLN A 50 -0.28 19.97 2.65
C GLN A 50 -0.69 21.40 2.33
N ALA A 51 -0.26 22.36 3.15
CA ALA A 51 -0.62 23.77 3.01
C ALA A 51 0.14 24.45 1.86
N GLU A 52 -0.54 25.39 1.18
CA GLU A 52 0.06 26.13 0.07
C GLU A 52 1.24 27.01 0.51
N GLU A 53 1.15 27.61 1.68
CA GLU A 53 2.22 28.40 2.29
C GLU A 53 3.49 27.61 2.56
N ASN A 54 3.39 26.29 2.72
CA ASN A 54 4.50 25.34 2.90
C ASN A 54 4.85 24.60 1.60
N GLY A 55 4.39 25.11 0.46
CA GLY A 55 4.70 24.53 -0.86
C GLY A 55 4.05 23.19 -1.14
N LYS A 56 3.00 22.81 -0.39
CA LYS A 56 2.35 21.48 -0.53
C LYS A 56 3.38 20.35 -0.51
N TRP A 57 4.23 20.36 0.51
CA TRP A 57 5.39 19.47 0.57
C TRP A 57 5.02 18.00 0.33
N LEU A 58 3.95 17.49 0.96
CA LEU A 58 3.53 16.11 0.82
C LEU A 58 3.19 15.76 -0.63
N GLN A 59 2.41 16.61 -1.30
CA GLN A 59 2.04 16.41 -2.71
C GLN A 59 3.27 16.47 -3.61
N THR A 60 4.17 17.43 -3.36
CA THR A 60 5.41 17.58 -4.12
C THR A 60 6.29 16.33 -4.01
N MET A 61 6.41 15.74 -2.82
CA MET A 61 7.18 14.50 -2.63
C MET A 61 6.54 13.30 -3.34
N CYS A 62 5.22 13.17 -3.30
CA CYS A 62 4.51 12.13 -4.03
C CYS A 62 4.65 12.27 -5.55
N GLU A 63 4.58 13.51 -6.07
CA GLU A 63 4.78 13.79 -7.49
C GLU A 63 6.23 13.49 -7.92
N GLN A 64 7.20 13.84 -7.09
CA GLN A 64 8.60 13.49 -7.34
C GLN A 64 8.78 11.97 -7.38
N PHE A 65 8.28 11.25 -6.40
CA PHE A 65 8.33 9.80 -6.37
C PHE A 65 7.73 9.18 -7.63
N ASN A 66 6.56 9.66 -8.06
CA ASN A 66 5.92 9.18 -9.28
C ASN A 66 6.75 9.47 -10.54
N SER A 67 7.46 10.59 -10.56
CA SER A 67 8.36 10.96 -11.69
C SER A 67 9.64 10.10 -11.73
N GLU A 68 10.10 9.63 -10.59
CA GLU A 68 11.26 8.74 -10.45
C GLU A 68 10.93 7.28 -10.80
N HIS A 69 9.62 6.93 -10.79
CA HIS A 69 9.11 5.60 -11.10
C HIS A 69 8.12 5.63 -12.27
N PRO A 70 8.58 6.01 -13.48
CA PRO A 70 7.69 6.15 -14.64
C PRO A 70 7.12 4.81 -15.13
N GLU A 71 7.65 3.68 -14.68
CA GLU A 71 7.15 2.33 -14.92
C GLU A 71 5.88 2.02 -14.12
N TRP A 72 5.57 2.85 -13.08
CA TRP A 72 4.37 2.70 -12.26
C TRP A 72 3.33 3.77 -12.60
N ASN A 73 2.08 3.37 -12.64
CA ASN A 73 0.95 4.28 -12.84
C ASN A 73 0.26 4.51 -11.49
N LEU A 74 0.82 5.43 -10.68
CA LEU A 74 0.34 5.71 -9.34
C LEU A 74 -0.57 6.94 -9.31
N THR A 75 -1.63 6.84 -8.53
CA THR A 75 -2.51 7.96 -8.17
C THR A 75 -2.46 8.12 -6.65
N PHE A 76 -2.36 9.35 -6.16
CA PHE A 76 -2.32 9.64 -4.73
C PHE A 76 -3.61 10.30 -4.25
N GLU A 77 -4.16 9.79 -3.16
CA GLU A 77 -5.27 10.39 -2.42
C GLU A 77 -4.74 10.90 -1.09
N TYR A 78 -4.95 12.18 -0.81
CA TYR A 78 -4.39 12.83 0.37
C TYR A 78 -5.44 12.97 1.47
N GLY A 79 -5.02 12.63 2.71
CA GLY A 79 -5.82 12.82 3.91
C GLY A 79 -5.05 13.63 4.96
N VAL A 80 -5.79 14.31 5.83
CA VAL A 80 -5.19 15.05 6.94
C VAL A 80 -5.27 14.21 8.20
N CYS A 81 -4.11 13.91 8.77
CA CYS A 81 -3.98 13.25 10.07
C CYS A 81 -2.69 13.73 10.72
N SER A 82 -2.77 14.24 11.94
CA SER A 82 -1.57 14.62 12.70
C SER A 82 -0.82 13.37 13.19
N GLU A 83 0.48 13.49 13.40
CA GLU A 83 1.31 12.40 13.94
C GLU A 83 0.82 11.95 15.31
N THR A 84 0.31 12.89 16.12
CA THR A 84 -0.20 12.61 17.47
C THR A 84 -1.54 11.86 17.47
N ASP A 85 -2.35 12.02 16.43
CA ASP A 85 -3.65 11.37 16.30
C ASP A 85 -3.58 10.04 15.53
N ALA A 86 -2.50 9.80 14.78
CA ALA A 86 -2.38 8.70 13.84
C ALA A 86 -2.63 7.33 14.51
N GLY A 87 -1.98 7.06 15.64
CA GLY A 87 -2.14 5.79 16.34
C GLY A 87 -3.60 5.49 16.69
N LYS A 88 -4.32 6.49 17.19
CA LYS A 88 -5.76 6.35 17.52
C LYS A 88 -6.61 6.20 16.26
N THR A 89 -6.39 7.07 15.27
CA THR A 89 -7.22 7.12 14.05
C THR A 89 -7.09 5.85 13.24
N VAL A 90 -5.86 5.39 13.02
CA VAL A 90 -5.57 4.19 12.22
C VAL A 90 -6.05 2.93 12.92
N THR A 91 -5.86 2.80 14.25
CA THR A 91 -6.29 1.60 14.97
C THR A 91 -7.81 1.48 15.13
N GLN A 92 -8.55 2.60 15.02
CA GLN A 92 -10.01 2.57 15.03
C GLN A 92 -10.62 2.03 13.75
N ASP A 93 -10.01 2.30 12.60
CA ASP A 93 -10.49 1.84 11.28
C ASP A 93 -9.32 1.61 10.32
N PRO A 94 -8.56 0.52 10.51
CA PRO A 94 -7.39 0.26 9.69
C PRO A 94 -7.71 0.08 8.20
N ALA A 95 -8.90 -0.44 7.89
CA ALA A 95 -9.30 -0.72 6.51
C ALA A 95 -9.56 0.56 5.67
N ASN A 96 -9.91 1.66 6.32
CA ASN A 96 -10.19 2.95 5.67
C ASN A 96 -9.10 3.99 5.92
N SER A 97 -8.05 3.63 6.64
CA SER A 97 -6.90 4.50 6.92
C SER A 97 -6.02 4.74 5.69
N GLY A 98 -5.04 5.62 5.82
CA GLY A 98 -4.00 5.81 4.82
C GLY A 98 -3.12 4.55 4.66
N ASP A 99 -2.70 4.27 3.42
CA ASP A 99 -1.72 3.22 3.14
C ASP A 99 -0.32 3.64 3.62
N VAL A 100 -0.06 4.95 3.60
CA VAL A 100 1.14 5.60 4.13
C VAL A 100 0.71 6.75 5.02
N TYR A 101 1.28 6.84 6.21
CA TYR A 101 0.96 7.91 7.15
C TYR A 101 2.09 8.20 8.12
N PHE A 102 2.11 9.42 8.66
CA PHE A 102 3.02 9.85 9.69
C PHE A 102 2.48 9.49 11.07
N PHE A 103 3.35 9.11 11.98
CA PHE A 103 2.98 8.88 13.38
C PHE A 103 4.12 9.23 14.34
N ALA A 104 3.79 9.57 15.57
CA ALA A 104 4.78 9.83 16.62
C ALA A 104 5.36 8.51 17.13
N ASN A 105 6.67 8.47 17.37
CA ASN A 105 7.41 7.24 17.71
C ASN A 105 6.89 6.52 18.97
N ASP A 106 6.30 7.23 19.91
CA ASP A 106 5.67 6.65 21.10
C ASP A 106 4.44 5.79 20.80
N GLN A 107 3.89 5.88 19.58
CA GLN A 107 2.76 5.07 19.11
C GLN A 107 3.19 3.78 18.40
N LEU A 108 4.47 3.59 18.17
CA LEU A 108 5.01 2.46 17.39
C LEU A 108 4.47 1.11 17.88
N GLN A 109 4.57 0.85 19.18
CA GLN A 109 4.10 -0.42 19.75
C GLN A 109 2.59 -0.61 19.58
N THR A 110 1.81 0.42 19.76
CA THR A 110 0.35 0.39 19.56
C THR A 110 -0.02 0.02 18.13
N LEU A 111 0.71 0.57 17.15
CA LEU A 111 0.48 0.29 15.73
C LEU A 111 0.93 -1.12 15.33
N ILE A 112 2.03 -1.62 15.91
CA ILE A 112 2.50 -3.00 15.75
C ILE A 112 1.44 -3.98 16.29
N ASP A 113 0.99 -3.78 17.52
CA ASP A 113 0.02 -4.66 18.18
C ASP A 113 -1.32 -4.72 17.43
N ALA A 114 -1.69 -3.62 16.78
CA ALA A 114 -2.88 -3.52 15.94
C ALA A 114 -2.68 -4.07 14.52
N ASN A 115 -1.47 -4.52 14.15
CA ASN A 115 -1.09 -4.87 12.77
C ASN A 115 -1.40 -3.74 11.76
N ALA A 116 -1.25 -2.49 12.20
CA ALA A 116 -1.56 -1.30 11.42
C ALA A 116 -0.36 -0.77 10.62
N ILE A 117 0.83 -1.31 10.86
CA ILE A 117 2.04 -1.01 10.10
C ILE A 117 2.73 -2.31 9.66
N ALA A 118 3.40 -2.25 8.52
CA ALA A 118 4.20 -3.35 7.99
C ALA A 118 5.69 -3.13 8.31
N LYS A 119 6.39 -4.21 8.60
CA LYS A 119 7.84 -4.17 8.75
C LYS A 119 8.49 -3.95 7.38
N LEU A 120 9.38 -2.98 7.30
CA LEU A 120 10.20 -2.78 6.11
C LEU A 120 11.17 -3.96 5.91
N GLY A 121 11.32 -4.39 4.68
CA GLY A 121 12.23 -5.48 4.30
C GLY A 121 13.07 -5.13 3.07
N GLY A 122 14.00 -6.05 2.73
CA GLY A 122 14.81 -5.95 1.51
C GLY A 122 15.60 -4.64 1.41
N GLU A 123 15.75 -4.15 0.20
CA GLU A 123 16.53 -2.96 -0.12
C GLU A 123 16.04 -1.70 0.59
N THR A 124 14.73 -1.56 0.82
CA THR A 124 14.16 -0.41 1.54
C THR A 124 14.66 -0.36 2.98
N ALA A 125 14.68 -1.50 3.68
CA ALA A 125 15.22 -1.56 5.04
C ALA A 125 16.72 -1.27 5.08
N ASP A 126 17.47 -1.75 4.10
CA ASP A 126 18.92 -1.50 4.00
C ASP A 126 19.21 -0.03 3.69
N TYR A 127 18.42 0.59 2.83
CA TYR A 127 18.48 2.02 2.55
C TYR A 127 18.25 2.84 3.82
N VAL A 128 17.17 2.56 4.55
CA VAL A 128 16.85 3.27 5.82
C VAL A 128 17.99 3.13 6.82
N LYS A 129 18.57 1.94 6.98
CA LYS A 129 19.70 1.70 7.89
C LYS A 129 20.96 2.44 7.48
N SER A 130 21.22 2.54 6.18
CA SER A 130 22.44 3.19 5.66
C SER A 130 22.38 4.72 5.67
N THR A 131 21.18 5.30 5.61
CA THR A 131 20.96 6.74 5.50
C THR A 131 20.65 7.43 6.82
N ASN A 132 20.32 6.66 7.87
CA ASN A 132 20.00 7.20 9.19
C ASN A 132 21.07 6.83 10.22
N SER A 133 21.13 7.61 11.31
CA SER A 133 22.00 7.27 12.43
C SER A 133 21.53 6.00 13.14
N SER A 134 22.46 5.23 13.73
CA SER A 134 22.12 4.01 14.46
C SER A 134 21.10 4.25 15.58
N ALA A 135 21.19 5.39 16.27
CA ALA A 135 20.26 5.71 17.33
C ALA A 135 18.80 5.85 16.84
N ILE A 136 18.60 6.39 15.62
CA ILE A 136 17.26 6.48 15.00
C ILE A 136 16.81 5.08 14.57
N VAL A 137 17.68 4.32 13.91
CA VAL A 137 17.35 2.97 13.47
C VAL A 137 16.98 2.07 14.65
N ASP A 138 17.76 2.11 15.74
CA ASP A 138 17.52 1.30 16.94
C ASP A 138 16.19 1.65 17.65
N SER A 139 15.72 2.90 17.50
CA SER A 139 14.45 3.34 18.10
C SER A 139 13.20 2.81 17.37
N VAL A 140 13.36 2.25 16.18
CA VAL A 140 12.26 1.76 15.33
C VAL A 140 12.48 0.32 14.83
N SER A 141 13.40 -0.43 15.46
CA SER A 141 13.80 -1.79 15.04
C SER A 141 13.23 -2.88 15.93
#